data_b024174c3c3e59a1075a97e4454414dd
#
_entry.id   b024174c3c3e59a1075a97e4454414dd
#
_cell.length_a   1.000
_cell.length_b   1.000
_cell.length_c   1.000
_cell.angle_alpha   90.00
_cell.angle_beta   90.00
_cell.angle_gamma   90.00
#
_symmetry.space_group_name_H-M   'P 1'
#
loop_
_entity.id
_entity.type
_entity.pdbx_description
1 polymer ?
#
loop_
_entity_poly.entity_id
_entity_poly.type
_entity_poly.pdbx_seq_one_letter_code
_entity_poly.pdbx_strand_id
1 'polypeptide(L)'
;MKSAEQTTAFTDWHDGKRYLWLLSPAIPVLAVSFLLIYMFIWDWPGLLWGGPLLVYGLIPLADWVIGTDTNNPPESAVPQLEDDKYYRLIVYAYIPTQYLATIMGAWLVAQGQTPMWGLVGLVFSVGAVNGIAINTAHELGHKKTKTERWLAKITLAPVAYGHFFVEHNKGHHKNVATPEDPASARMGESFWRFLPRTMIGSVKSAWHIEAQRLERCEDPLWSLKNENLQGWLMTVVLFGLLTLWLGWIVLPFLLLQAFYGASLLEVINYMEHYGLLRQKKADGRYERCEPRHSWNSNHIVTNLFLYQLQRHSDHHANPTRRFQALRHFDDSPQLPSGYASMLMPAYIPFVWYQKMDPLVYQHYKGDLTQANLQPGKREKLLKKWQQPAVTYHSADSEPDVAEGAVAEAHQAEQEIDTPHQFQCPNCGYVYDESRGEEKEGFPPGT
;
A
#
# COMPACT_ATOMS: atom_id res chain seq x y z
N MET A 1 -41.28 25.88 3.89
CA MET A 1 -40.46 26.02 5.11
C MET A 1 -39.96 24.65 5.57
N LYS A 2 -38.96 24.08 4.88
CA LYS A 2 -38.18 22.88 5.29
C LYS A 2 -36.82 22.95 4.59
N SER A 3 -35.96 23.90 4.95
CA SER A 3 -34.60 23.99 4.40
C SER A 3 -33.61 24.72 5.33
N ALA A 4 -33.92 24.84 6.63
CA ALA A 4 -33.02 25.57 7.56
C ALA A 4 -32.40 24.69 8.66
N GLU A 5 -32.70 23.38 8.76
CA GLU A 5 -32.20 22.56 9.87
C GLU A 5 -31.02 21.65 9.52
N GLN A 6 -30.55 21.60 8.26
CA GLN A 6 -29.39 20.76 7.88
C GLN A 6 -28.02 21.46 7.87
N THR A 7 -27.95 22.74 8.21
CA THR A 7 -26.71 23.56 8.04
C THR A 7 -25.92 23.77 9.33
N THR A 8 -26.36 23.30 10.48
CA THR A 8 -25.69 23.57 11.78
C THR A 8 -24.90 22.40 12.40
N ALA A 9 -24.85 21.23 11.75
CA ALA A 9 -24.07 20.08 12.24
C ALA A 9 -22.58 20.10 11.82
N PHE A 10 -22.10 21.19 11.21
CA PHE A 10 -20.79 21.23 10.51
C PHE A 10 -19.61 21.68 11.37
N THR A 11 -19.73 22.01 12.66
CA THR A 11 -18.75 22.84 13.32
C THR A 11 -17.93 22.22 14.48
N ASP A 12 -18.18 21.00 14.92
CA ASP A 12 -17.53 20.51 16.16
C ASP A 12 -16.64 19.25 16.04
N TRP A 13 -16.48 18.66 14.84
CA TRP A 13 -15.55 17.56 14.72
C TRP A 13 -14.12 18.03 14.49
N HIS A 14 -13.19 17.59 15.35
CA HIS A 14 -11.76 17.86 15.24
C HIS A 14 -10.97 16.57 15.17
N ASP A 15 -9.96 16.52 14.29
CA ASP A 15 -9.00 15.42 14.26
C ASP A 15 -8.13 15.44 15.53
N GLY A 16 -8.44 14.59 16.50
CA GLY A 16 -7.66 14.43 17.73
C GLY A 16 -6.22 13.97 17.49
N LYS A 17 -5.92 13.44 16.31
CA LYS A 17 -4.58 12.98 15.90
C LYS A 17 -3.81 14.03 15.10
N ARG A 18 -4.36 15.23 14.89
CA ARG A 18 -3.80 16.27 14.01
C ARG A 18 -2.29 16.45 14.16
N TYR A 19 -1.80 16.62 15.36
CA TYR A 19 -0.37 16.85 15.61
C TYR A 19 0.45 15.56 15.65
N LEU A 20 -0.17 14.41 15.85
CA LEU A 20 0.52 13.12 15.85
C LEU A 20 0.99 12.70 14.44
N TRP A 21 0.37 13.23 13.40
CA TRP A 21 0.82 12.98 12.02
C TRP A 21 2.24 13.49 11.72
N LEU A 22 2.78 14.38 12.57
CA LEU A 22 4.18 14.81 12.51
C LEU A 22 5.17 13.67 12.81
N LEU A 23 4.72 12.55 13.37
CA LEU A 23 5.56 11.37 13.59
C LEU A 23 6.12 10.81 12.27
N SER A 24 5.37 10.88 11.16
CA SER A 24 5.85 10.41 9.87
C SER A 24 7.07 11.21 9.37
N PRO A 25 7.03 12.55 9.17
CA PRO A 25 8.20 13.30 8.77
C PRO A 25 9.30 13.39 9.86
N ALA A 26 9.01 13.02 11.11
CA ALA A 26 10.04 12.88 12.14
C ALA A 26 11.01 11.73 11.87
N ILE A 27 10.63 10.70 11.10
CA ILE A 27 11.51 9.55 10.78
C ILE A 27 12.84 10.00 10.12
N PRO A 28 12.82 10.69 8.97
CA PRO A 28 14.06 11.15 8.36
C PRO A 28 14.79 12.20 9.21
N VAL A 29 14.06 13.01 10.00
CA VAL A 29 14.68 13.95 10.95
C VAL A 29 15.48 13.20 12.03
N LEU A 30 14.92 12.13 12.60
CA LEU A 30 15.62 11.28 13.56
C LEU A 30 16.86 10.63 12.94
N ALA A 31 16.74 10.12 11.71
CA ALA A 31 17.87 9.54 11.00
C ALA A 31 19.01 10.57 10.80
N VAL A 32 18.67 11.77 10.35
CA VAL A 32 19.63 12.89 10.23
C VAL A 32 20.24 13.22 11.60
N SER A 33 19.43 13.28 12.66
CA SER A 33 19.92 13.55 14.01
C SER A 33 20.90 12.49 14.50
N PHE A 34 20.62 11.21 14.29
CA PHE A 34 21.57 10.14 14.63
C PHE A 34 22.88 10.24 13.84
N LEU A 35 22.83 10.60 12.55
CA LEU A 35 24.02 10.83 11.74
C LEU A 35 24.84 12.02 12.30
N LEU A 36 24.20 13.13 12.65
CA LEU A 36 24.86 14.31 13.24
C LEU A 36 25.49 13.96 14.60
N ILE A 37 24.78 13.23 15.46
CA ILE A 37 25.29 12.80 16.76
C ILE A 37 26.52 11.89 16.56
N TYR A 38 26.43 10.94 15.64
CA TYR A 38 27.56 10.07 15.31
C TYR A 38 28.78 10.84 14.83
N MET A 39 28.58 11.79 13.93
CA MET A 39 29.66 12.54 13.28
C MET A 39 30.34 13.58 14.19
N PHE A 40 29.59 14.21 15.10
CA PHE A 40 30.07 15.40 15.79
C PHE A 40 30.09 15.31 17.33
N ILE A 41 29.38 14.33 17.91
CA ILE A 41 29.15 14.28 19.37
C ILE A 41 29.67 12.97 19.96
N TRP A 42 29.27 11.84 19.37
CA TRP A 42 29.55 10.53 19.95
C TRP A 42 29.82 9.50 18.84
N ASP A 43 31.10 9.23 18.61
CA ASP A 43 31.58 8.27 17.60
C ASP A 43 31.29 6.81 18.00
N TRP A 44 29.99 6.52 18.13
CA TRP A 44 29.50 5.15 18.38
C TRP A 44 28.67 4.65 17.21
N PRO A 45 29.22 3.70 16.41
CA PRO A 45 28.55 3.21 15.20
C PRO A 45 27.18 2.55 15.42
N GLY A 46 26.83 2.21 16.70
CA GLY A 46 25.50 1.74 17.06
C GLY A 46 24.37 2.73 16.75
N LEU A 47 24.65 4.04 16.71
CA LEU A 47 23.70 5.08 16.32
C LEU A 47 23.21 4.90 14.87
N LEU A 48 24.05 4.30 14.01
CA LEU A 48 23.73 4.05 12.61
C LEU A 48 22.69 2.92 12.41
N TRP A 49 22.33 2.20 13.47
CA TRP A 49 21.27 1.18 13.49
C TRP A 49 19.91 1.72 13.94
N GLY A 50 19.76 3.02 14.07
CA GLY A 50 18.52 3.66 14.53
C GLY A 50 17.30 3.32 13.69
N GLY A 51 17.45 3.20 12.36
CA GLY A 51 16.36 2.81 11.46
C GLY A 51 15.81 1.39 11.74
N PRO A 52 16.64 0.35 11.75
CA PRO A 52 16.21 -0.99 12.16
C PRO A 52 15.59 -1.05 13.55
N LEU A 53 16.20 -0.37 14.52
CA LEU A 53 15.65 -0.29 15.88
C LEU A 53 14.25 0.32 15.89
N LEU A 54 14.03 1.38 15.12
CA LEU A 54 12.73 2.02 15.01
C LEU A 54 11.71 1.08 14.36
N VAL A 55 12.02 0.55 13.17
CA VAL A 55 11.07 -0.22 12.33
C VAL A 55 10.74 -1.58 12.93
N TYR A 56 11.74 -2.31 13.44
CA TYR A 56 11.57 -3.69 13.94
C TYR A 56 11.43 -3.79 15.45
N GLY A 57 11.66 -2.71 16.19
CA GLY A 57 11.62 -2.69 17.65
C GLY A 57 10.61 -1.70 18.21
N LEU A 58 10.89 -0.40 18.08
CA LEU A 58 10.13 0.64 18.78
C LEU A 58 8.69 0.78 18.26
N ILE A 59 8.48 0.78 16.94
CA ILE A 59 7.12 0.88 16.37
C ILE A 59 6.28 -0.34 16.75
N PRO A 60 6.73 -1.61 16.57
CA PRO A 60 6.00 -2.78 17.02
C PRO A 60 5.65 -2.78 18.51
N LEU A 61 6.61 -2.37 19.36
CA LEU A 61 6.38 -2.28 20.81
C LEU A 61 5.34 -1.20 21.14
N ALA A 62 5.44 -0.04 20.51
CA ALA A 62 4.48 1.04 20.71
C ALA A 62 3.07 0.68 20.21
N ASP A 63 2.95 -0.01 19.07
CA ASP A 63 1.67 -0.53 18.58
C ASP A 63 1.04 -1.51 19.57
N TRP A 64 1.87 -2.40 20.16
CA TRP A 64 1.39 -3.36 21.16
C TRP A 64 0.89 -2.67 22.43
N VAL A 65 1.57 -1.60 22.89
CA VAL A 65 1.21 -0.88 24.13
C VAL A 65 0.00 0.04 23.89
N ILE A 66 -0.05 0.76 22.77
CA ILE A 66 -1.06 1.78 22.48
C ILE A 66 -2.33 1.17 21.87
N GLY A 67 -2.19 0.11 21.07
CA GLY A 67 -3.30 -0.63 20.50
C GLY A 67 -3.86 -0.02 19.20
N THR A 68 -5.18 -0.19 19.01
CA THR A 68 -5.87 0.09 17.74
C THR A 68 -6.90 1.21 17.88
N ASP A 69 -7.20 1.87 16.75
CA ASP A 69 -8.27 2.87 16.64
C ASP A 69 -9.08 2.62 15.35
N THR A 70 -10.32 2.19 15.51
CA THR A 70 -11.28 1.95 14.42
C THR A 70 -12.18 3.15 14.13
N ASN A 71 -12.02 4.27 14.85
CA ASN A 71 -12.84 5.44 14.64
C ASN A 71 -12.63 6.06 13.26
N ASN A 72 -13.72 6.41 12.63
CA ASN A 72 -13.75 7.08 11.35
C ASN A 72 -14.09 8.56 11.51
N PRO A 73 -13.53 9.47 10.70
CA PRO A 73 -14.07 10.82 10.60
C PRO A 73 -15.50 10.75 10.04
N PRO A 74 -16.43 11.61 10.50
CA PRO A 74 -17.76 11.68 9.91
C PRO A 74 -17.65 12.13 8.44
N GLU A 75 -18.53 11.65 7.57
CA GLU A 75 -18.51 12.01 6.14
C GLU A 75 -18.62 13.52 5.92
N SER A 76 -19.35 14.22 6.78
CA SER A 76 -19.48 15.67 6.75
C SER A 76 -18.15 16.43 6.97
N ALA A 77 -17.18 15.83 7.65
CA ALA A 77 -15.87 16.44 7.90
C ALA A 77 -14.83 16.16 6.79
N VAL A 78 -15.09 15.17 5.92
CA VAL A 78 -14.13 14.74 4.88
C VAL A 78 -13.73 15.89 3.94
N PRO A 79 -14.63 16.71 3.38
CA PRO A 79 -14.24 17.81 2.50
C PRO A 79 -13.31 18.82 3.18
N GLN A 80 -13.60 19.17 4.43
CA GLN A 80 -12.76 20.10 5.20
C GLN A 80 -11.38 19.51 5.48
N LEU A 81 -11.30 18.21 5.84
CA LEU A 81 -10.04 17.51 6.04
C LEU A 81 -9.19 17.48 4.78
N GLU A 82 -9.78 17.19 3.62
CA GLU A 82 -9.07 17.10 2.34
C GLU A 82 -8.54 18.45 1.85
N ASP A 83 -9.22 19.56 2.17
CA ASP A 83 -8.80 20.91 1.81
C ASP A 83 -7.75 21.50 2.75
N ASP A 84 -7.60 20.95 3.95
CA ASP A 84 -6.64 21.48 4.94
C ASP A 84 -5.18 21.30 4.46
N LYS A 85 -4.52 22.42 4.24
CA LYS A 85 -3.12 22.48 3.77
C LYS A 85 -2.13 21.91 4.78
N TYR A 86 -2.48 21.86 6.06
CA TYR A 86 -1.63 21.31 7.11
C TYR A 86 -1.20 19.88 6.81
N TYR A 87 -2.14 19.01 6.45
CA TYR A 87 -1.85 17.62 6.14
C TYR A 87 -0.99 17.48 4.89
N ARG A 88 -1.19 18.34 3.88
CA ARG A 88 -0.34 18.37 2.68
C ARG A 88 1.10 18.73 3.02
N LEU A 89 1.29 19.75 3.88
CA LEU A 89 2.61 20.22 4.29
C LEU A 89 3.36 19.15 5.10
N ILE A 90 2.67 18.37 5.93
CA ILE A 90 3.26 17.22 6.65
C ILE A 90 3.87 16.22 5.66
N VAL A 91 3.12 15.85 4.61
CA VAL A 91 3.61 14.91 3.58
C VAL A 91 4.81 15.51 2.84
N TYR A 92 4.76 16.80 2.48
CA TYR A 92 5.86 17.47 1.78
C TYR A 92 7.13 17.60 2.63
N ALA A 93 6.98 17.77 3.96
CA ALA A 93 8.10 17.94 4.88
C ALA A 93 9.01 16.71 4.97
N TYR A 94 8.51 15.52 4.60
CA TYR A 94 9.32 14.30 4.54
C TYR A 94 10.45 14.41 3.51
N ILE A 95 10.19 15.03 2.36
CA ILE A 95 11.04 14.97 1.17
C ILE A 95 12.43 15.60 1.40
N PRO A 96 12.56 16.88 1.85
CA PRO A 96 13.88 17.48 2.01
C PRO A 96 14.74 16.75 3.04
N THR A 97 14.15 16.24 4.11
CA THR A 97 14.88 15.52 5.15
C THR A 97 15.28 14.09 4.71
N GLN A 98 14.49 13.44 3.86
CA GLN A 98 14.85 12.20 3.17
C GLN A 98 16.12 12.39 2.32
N TYR A 99 16.15 13.44 1.49
CA TYR A 99 17.32 13.75 0.67
C TYR A 99 18.53 14.06 1.53
N LEU A 100 18.36 14.85 2.59
CA LEU A 100 19.43 15.17 3.53
C LEU A 100 20.02 13.90 4.17
N ALA A 101 19.18 12.99 4.64
CA ALA A 101 19.62 11.70 5.20
C ALA A 101 20.42 10.85 4.18
N THR A 102 19.96 10.82 2.93
CA THR A 102 20.63 10.08 1.85
C THR A 102 21.99 10.69 1.50
N ILE A 103 22.06 12.02 1.36
CA ILE A 103 23.30 12.74 1.03
C ILE A 103 24.31 12.62 2.18
N MET A 104 23.88 12.80 3.43
CA MET A 104 24.75 12.67 4.60
C MET A 104 25.25 11.23 4.77
N GLY A 105 24.40 10.24 4.54
CA GLY A 105 24.79 8.84 4.55
C GLY A 105 25.86 8.54 3.50
N ALA A 106 25.68 9.02 2.26
CA ALA A 106 26.67 8.87 1.19
C ALA A 106 27.99 9.61 1.54
N TRP A 107 27.88 10.81 2.09
CA TRP A 107 29.06 11.57 2.53
C TRP A 107 29.83 10.83 3.64
N LEU A 108 29.14 10.25 4.62
CA LEU A 108 29.76 9.47 5.69
C LEU A 108 30.51 8.23 5.14
N VAL A 109 29.93 7.54 4.17
CA VAL A 109 30.59 6.42 3.47
C VAL A 109 31.89 6.89 2.80
N ALA A 110 31.86 8.06 2.15
CA ALA A 110 33.03 8.62 1.45
C ALA A 110 34.20 8.96 2.39
N GLN A 111 33.93 9.24 3.69
CA GLN A 111 34.99 9.49 4.67
C GLN A 111 35.83 8.25 4.97
N GLY A 112 35.35 7.04 4.74
CA GLY A 112 36.06 5.78 4.91
C GLY A 112 36.47 5.43 6.35
N GLN A 113 35.93 6.14 7.36
CA GLN A 113 36.30 5.97 8.77
C GLN A 113 35.30 5.09 9.55
N THR A 114 34.10 4.88 9.00
CA THR A 114 33.05 4.09 9.67
C THR A 114 33.36 2.59 9.55
N PRO A 115 33.36 1.84 10.65
CA PRO A 115 33.58 0.39 10.60
C PRO A 115 32.45 -0.32 9.84
N MET A 116 32.74 -1.49 9.25
CA MET A 116 31.84 -2.23 8.39
C MET A 116 30.45 -2.48 9.01
N TRP A 117 30.38 -2.86 10.28
CA TRP A 117 29.12 -3.08 10.97
C TRP A 117 28.28 -1.80 11.11
N GLY A 118 28.94 -0.64 11.26
CA GLY A 118 28.27 0.67 11.24
C GLY A 118 27.74 1.01 9.85
N LEU A 119 28.53 0.72 8.78
CA LEU A 119 28.07 0.89 7.39
C LEU A 119 26.86 0.03 7.06
N VAL A 120 26.80 -1.20 7.57
CA VAL A 120 25.61 -2.07 7.43
C VAL A 120 24.39 -1.42 8.11
N GLY A 121 24.56 -0.93 9.34
CA GLY A 121 23.49 -0.18 10.03
C GLY A 121 23.03 1.05 9.26
N LEU A 122 23.98 1.79 8.67
CA LEU A 122 23.70 2.96 7.85
C LEU A 122 22.87 2.61 6.60
N VAL A 123 23.23 1.52 5.89
CA VAL A 123 22.47 1.02 4.73
C VAL A 123 21.02 0.74 5.13
N PHE A 124 20.82 0.03 6.22
CA PHE A 124 19.47 -0.29 6.71
C PHE A 124 18.73 0.96 7.20
N SER A 125 19.40 1.91 7.85
CA SER A 125 18.74 3.11 8.37
C SER A 125 18.31 4.07 7.26
N VAL A 126 19.21 4.39 6.32
CA VAL A 126 18.89 5.24 5.18
C VAL A 126 17.91 4.53 4.24
N GLY A 127 18.07 3.22 4.06
CA GLY A 127 17.12 2.42 3.29
C GLY A 127 15.73 2.35 3.93
N ALA A 128 15.62 2.33 5.26
CA ALA A 128 14.33 2.42 5.94
C ALA A 128 13.66 3.78 5.71
N VAL A 129 14.42 4.88 5.82
CA VAL A 129 13.93 6.23 5.48
C VAL A 129 13.40 6.29 4.06
N ASN A 130 14.17 5.76 3.10
CA ASN A 130 13.80 5.77 1.69
C ASN A 130 12.67 4.80 1.35
N GLY A 131 12.56 3.67 2.05
CA GLY A 131 11.46 2.72 1.92
C GLY A 131 10.13 3.31 2.41
N ILE A 132 10.14 3.96 3.60
CA ILE A 132 8.97 4.65 4.13
C ILE A 132 8.59 5.86 3.26
N ALA A 133 9.57 6.52 2.63
CA ALA A 133 9.31 7.59 1.67
C ALA A 133 8.50 7.13 0.44
N ILE A 134 8.55 5.84 0.07
CA ILE A 134 7.68 5.35 -1.01
C ILE A 134 6.21 5.54 -0.63
N ASN A 135 5.84 5.38 0.65
CA ASN A 135 4.48 5.68 1.11
C ASN A 135 4.15 7.19 1.02
N THR A 136 5.12 8.08 1.24
CA THR A 136 4.96 9.52 0.94
C THR A 136 4.70 9.74 -0.56
N ALA A 137 5.46 9.07 -1.43
CA ALA A 137 5.25 9.14 -2.88
C ALA A 137 3.92 8.52 -3.31
N HIS A 138 3.48 7.46 -2.66
CA HIS A 138 2.19 6.81 -2.84
C HIS A 138 1.04 7.79 -2.57
N GLU A 139 1.02 8.43 -1.39
CA GLU A 139 0.01 9.45 -1.04
C GLU A 139 -0.03 10.59 -2.07
N LEU A 140 1.14 11.09 -2.50
CA LEU A 140 1.24 12.19 -3.47
C LEU A 140 0.88 11.76 -4.90
N GLY A 141 1.20 10.53 -5.27
CA GLY A 141 1.02 9.99 -6.62
C GLY A 141 -0.43 9.93 -7.08
N HIS A 142 -1.35 9.71 -6.14
CA HIS A 142 -2.80 9.65 -6.39
C HIS A 142 -3.47 11.00 -6.53
N LYS A 143 -2.76 12.09 -6.24
CA LYS A 143 -3.39 13.42 -6.28
C LYS A 143 -3.43 14.00 -7.69
N LYS A 144 -4.44 14.85 -7.94
CA LYS A 144 -4.70 15.43 -9.26
C LYS A 144 -3.73 16.56 -9.63
N THR A 145 -3.08 17.18 -8.63
CA THR A 145 -2.22 18.35 -8.88
C THR A 145 -0.89 17.95 -9.51
N LYS A 146 -0.43 18.74 -10.48
CA LYS A 146 0.87 18.52 -11.14
C LYS A 146 2.02 18.54 -10.12
N THR A 147 1.96 19.46 -9.15
CA THR A 147 2.98 19.59 -8.10
C THR A 147 3.13 18.31 -7.29
N GLU A 148 2.02 17.75 -6.77
CA GLU A 148 2.06 16.52 -5.96
C GLU A 148 2.57 15.33 -6.78
N ARG A 149 2.17 15.20 -8.03
CA ARG A 149 2.67 14.16 -8.95
C ARG A 149 4.18 14.27 -9.21
N TRP A 150 4.72 15.49 -9.35
CA TRP A 150 6.16 15.69 -9.48
C TRP A 150 6.89 15.40 -8.16
N LEU A 151 6.37 15.85 -7.03
CA LEU A 151 6.91 15.53 -5.72
C LEU A 151 6.94 14.02 -5.46
N ALA A 152 5.92 13.27 -5.89
CA ALA A 152 5.93 11.81 -5.83
C ALA A 152 7.14 11.20 -6.59
N LYS A 153 7.38 11.64 -7.83
CA LYS A 153 8.53 11.16 -8.63
C LYS A 153 9.88 11.54 -8.00
N ILE A 154 9.99 12.77 -7.47
CA ILE A 154 11.18 13.24 -6.75
C ILE A 154 11.44 12.36 -5.53
N THR A 155 10.40 12.06 -4.75
CA THR A 155 10.50 11.21 -3.55
C THR A 155 10.97 9.78 -3.88
N LEU A 156 10.64 9.26 -5.06
CA LEU A 156 11.06 7.92 -5.50
C LEU A 156 12.51 7.84 -5.98
N ALA A 157 13.16 8.97 -6.28
CA ALA A 157 14.51 8.96 -6.84
C ALA A 157 15.58 8.36 -5.89
N PRO A 158 15.63 8.69 -4.56
CA PRO A 158 16.61 8.13 -3.64
C PRO A 158 16.48 6.62 -3.41
N VAL A 159 15.28 6.06 -3.63
CA VAL A 159 15.02 4.62 -3.49
C VAL A 159 15.10 3.86 -4.83
N ALA A 160 15.42 4.56 -5.92
CA ALA A 160 15.54 4.00 -7.28
C ALA A 160 14.29 3.21 -7.75
N TYR A 161 13.10 3.62 -7.30
CA TYR A 161 11.84 2.91 -7.56
C TYR A 161 10.86 3.75 -8.38
N GLY A 162 11.37 4.55 -9.32
CA GLY A 162 10.60 5.55 -10.08
C GLY A 162 9.42 4.99 -10.88
N HIS A 163 9.51 3.73 -11.37
CA HIS A 163 8.42 3.06 -12.09
C HIS A 163 7.19 2.79 -11.21
N PHE A 164 7.34 2.78 -9.88
CA PHE A 164 6.23 2.65 -8.93
C PHE A 164 5.14 3.69 -9.18
N PHE A 165 5.51 4.91 -9.59
CA PHE A 165 4.54 5.95 -9.90
C PHE A 165 3.55 5.54 -11.00
N VAL A 166 4.01 4.83 -12.03
CA VAL A 166 3.15 4.34 -13.10
C VAL A 166 2.45 3.05 -12.70
N GLU A 167 3.23 2.07 -12.21
CA GLU A 167 2.72 0.75 -11.88
C GLU A 167 1.62 0.81 -10.81
N HIS A 168 1.88 1.49 -9.71
CA HIS A 168 0.92 1.55 -8.62
C HIS A 168 -0.39 2.23 -9.04
N ASN A 169 -0.30 3.40 -9.69
CA ASN A 169 -1.49 4.20 -10.03
C ASN A 169 -2.32 3.61 -11.18
N LYS A 170 -1.70 2.90 -12.13
CA LYS A 170 -2.35 2.48 -13.37
C LYS A 170 -2.37 0.96 -13.58
N GLY A 171 -1.47 0.23 -12.90
CA GLY A 171 -1.35 -1.23 -12.94
C GLY A 171 -2.00 -1.88 -11.74
N HIS A 172 -1.41 -1.69 -10.56
CA HIS A 172 -1.83 -2.32 -9.31
C HIS A 172 -3.28 -1.96 -8.93
N HIS A 173 -3.67 -0.69 -8.90
CA HIS A 173 -5.06 -0.29 -8.57
C HIS A 173 -6.11 -0.90 -9.50
N LYS A 174 -5.75 -1.11 -10.77
CA LYS A 174 -6.63 -1.77 -11.72
C LYS A 174 -6.72 -3.28 -11.48
N ASN A 175 -5.58 -3.91 -11.22
CA ASN A 175 -5.41 -5.36 -11.22
C ASN A 175 -5.26 -5.97 -9.82
N VAL A 176 -5.34 -5.18 -8.76
CA VAL A 176 -5.17 -5.65 -7.37
C VAL A 176 -6.01 -6.90 -7.08
N ALA A 177 -5.45 -7.82 -6.31
CA ALA A 177 -6.05 -9.11 -5.99
C ALA A 177 -6.45 -9.93 -7.23
N THR A 178 -5.68 -9.84 -8.33
CA THR A 178 -5.80 -10.72 -9.49
C THR A 178 -4.44 -11.36 -9.82
N PRO A 179 -4.39 -12.46 -10.60
CA PRO A 179 -3.12 -13.06 -11.03
C PRO A 179 -2.26 -12.16 -11.93
N GLU A 180 -2.87 -11.17 -12.56
CA GLU A 180 -2.23 -10.20 -13.45
C GLU A 180 -1.44 -9.13 -12.69
N ASP A 181 -1.76 -8.90 -11.42
CA ASP A 181 -1.06 -7.96 -10.56
C ASP A 181 0.24 -8.57 -10.01
N PRO A 182 1.42 -8.02 -10.34
CA PRO A 182 2.67 -8.50 -9.78
C PRO A 182 2.78 -8.31 -8.28
N ALA A 183 2.08 -7.32 -7.71
CA ALA A 183 2.12 -6.98 -6.29
C ALA A 183 1.13 -7.81 -5.44
N SER A 184 0.24 -8.60 -6.04
CA SER A 184 -0.65 -9.51 -5.31
C SER A 184 0.05 -10.83 -4.97
N ALA A 185 0.25 -11.08 -3.68
CA ALA A 185 0.91 -12.27 -3.16
C ALA A 185 -0.05 -13.48 -3.13
N ARG A 186 0.51 -14.68 -3.33
CA ARG A 186 -0.24 -15.92 -3.41
C ARG A 186 -0.14 -16.71 -2.11
N MET A 187 -1.20 -17.31 -1.64
CA MET A 187 -1.14 -18.22 -0.51
C MET A 187 -0.18 -19.38 -0.80
N GLY A 188 0.74 -19.63 0.14
CA GLY A 188 1.82 -20.62 0.00
C GLY A 188 3.07 -20.10 -0.72
N GLU A 189 3.08 -18.86 -1.23
CA GLU A 189 4.26 -18.19 -1.75
C GLU A 189 5.04 -17.55 -0.59
N SER A 190 6.37 -17.75 -0.51
CA SER A 190 7.20 -17.06 0.45
C SER A 190 7.54 -15.65 -0.03
N PHE A 191 7.81 -14.72 0.91
CA PHE A 191 8.30 -13.39 0.55
C PHE A 191 9.53 -13.44 -0.36
N TRP A 192 10.48 -14.33 -0.11
CA TRP A 192 11.70 -14.47 -0.89
C TRP A 192 11.49 -14.94 -2.34
N ARG A 193 10.36 -15.59 -2.63
CA ARG A 193 9.93 -15.91 -4.00
C ARG A 193 9.09 -14.76 -4.60
N PHE A 194 8.29 -14.12 -3.78
CA PHE A 194 7.47 -12.98 -4.17
C PHE A 194 8.34 -11.78 -4.57
N LEU A 195 9.36 -11.41 -3.78
CA LEU A 195 10.19 -10.22 -3.99
C LEU A 195 10.76 -10.09 -5.41
N PRO A 196 11.51 -11.07 -5.96
CA PRO A 196 12.00 -10.95 -7.33
C PRO A 196 10.87 -10.96 -8.37
N ARG A 197 9.78 -11.69 -8.11
CA ARG A 197 8.62 -11.74 -9.02
C ARG A 197 7.93 -10.37 -9.11
N THR A 198 7.68 -9.74 -7.96
CA THR A 198 7.01 -8.44 -7.94
C THR A 198 7.90 -7.35 -8.50
N MET A 199 9.17 -7.25 -8.10
CA MET A 199 10.09 -6.21 -8.60
C MET A 199 10.25 -6.27 -10.13
N ILE A 200 10.46 -7.47 -10.69
CA ILE A 200 10.59 -7.63 -12.14
C ILE A 200 9.24 -7.43 -12.84
N GLY A 201 8.17 -7.92 -12.24
CA GLY A 201 6.80 -7.80 -12.76
C GLY A 201 6.36 -6.35 -12.83
N SER A 202 6.59 -5.56 -11.78
CA SER A 202 6.23 -4.14 -11.70
C SER A 202 6.94 -3.29 -12.74
N VAL A 203 8.25 -3.53 -12.98
CA VAL A 203 8.99 -2.84 -14.05
C VAL A 203 8.41 -3.16 -15.43
N LYS A 204 8.10 -4.44 -15.69
CA LYS A 204 7.51 -4.87 -16.96
C LYS A 204 6.12 -4.29 -17.16
N SER A 205 5.28 -4.33 -16.14
CA SER A 205 3.93 -3.77 -16.15
C SER A 205 3.96 -2.25 -16.40
N ALA A 206 4.76 -1.52 -15.62
CA ALA A 206 4.94 -0.07 -15.78
C ALA A 206 5.39 0.30 -17.21
N TRP A 207 6.34 -0.45 -17.76
CA TRP A 207 6.82 -0.22 -19.12
C TRP A 207 5.73 -0.45 -20.16
N HIS A 208 4.98 -1.54 -20.02
CA HIS A 208 3.88 -1.88 -20.93
C HIS A 208 2.74 -0.84 -20.88
N ILE A 209 2.37 -0.41 -19.67
CA ILE A 209 1.35 0.64 -19.47
C ILE A 209 1.74 1.94 -20.16
N GLU A 210 2.99 2.39 -19.99
CA GLU A 210 3.46 3.62 -20.64
C GLU A 210 3.63 3.46 -22.16
N ALA A 211 4.07 2.29 -22.63
CA ALA A 211 4.14 2.01 -24.06
C ALA A 211 2.76 2.15 -24.74
N GLN A 212 1.74 1.51 -24.16
CA GLN A 212 0.37 1.63 -24.67
C GLN A 212 -0.18 3.06 -24.59
N ARG A 213 0.14 3.79 -23.51
CA ARG A 213 -0.30 5.19 -23.37
C ARG A 213 0.32 6.08 -24.44
N LEU A 214 1.63 5.97 -24.64
CA LEU A 214 2.37 6.78 -25.60
C LEU A 214 1.98 6.45 -27.04
N GLU A 215 1.77 5.17 -27.36
CA GLU A 215 1.26 4.73 -28.66
C GLU A 215 -0.10 5.39 -28.99
N ARG A 216 -1.04 5.38 -28.04
CA ARG A 216 -2.35 6.05 -28.20
C ARG A 216 -2.24 7.58 -28.36
N CYS A 217 -1.17 8.18 -27.80
CA CYS A 217 -0.92 9.63 -27.93
C CYS A 217 -0.03 9.96 -29.12
N GLU A 218 0.36 8.98 -29.94
CA GLU A 218 1.31 9.13 -31.06
C GLU A 218 2.66 9.72 -30.64
N ASP A 219 3.07 9.45 -29.38
CA ASP A 219 4.28 9.97 -28.78
C ASP A 219 5.42 8.93 -28.80
N PRO A 220 6.69 9.34 -28.95
CA PRO A 220 7.82 8.41 -28.93
C PRO A 220 7.98 7.74 -27.56
N LEU A 221 8.14 6.40 -27.54
CA LEU A 221 8.38 5.63 -26.33
C LEU A 221 9.65 6.07 -25.58
N TRP A 222 10.72 6.34 -26.31
CA TRP A 222 12.01 6.81 -25.80
C TRP A 222 12.08 8.35 -25.76
N SER A 223 11.20 8.95 -24.93
CA SER A 223 11.15 10.39 -24.73
C SER A 223 10.83 10.74 -23.28
N LEU A 224 11.07 11.99 -22.87
CA LEU A 224 10.71 12.49 -21.54
C LEU A 224 9.18 12.61 -21.33
N LYS A 225 8.37 12.23 -22.33
CA LYS A 225 6.93 12.03 -22.13
C LYS A 225 6.63 10.70 -21.43
N ASN A 226 7.57 9.75 -21.42
CA ASN A 226 7.49 8.50 -20.67
C ASN A 226 7.74 8.75 -19.19
N GLU A 227 6.73 8.52 -18.36
CA GLU A 227 6.79 8.77 -16.91
C GLU A 227 7.79 7.83 -16.19
N ASN A 228 8.04 6.63 -16.72
CA ASN A 228 9.08 5.74 -16.18
C ASN A 228 10.48 6.32 -16.42
N LEU A 229 10.75 6.81 -17.64
CA LEU A 229 12.04 7.41 -17.97
C LEU A 229 12.29 8.67 -17.14
N GLN A 230 11.26 9.48 -16.84
CA GLN A 230 11.39 10.62 -15.92
C GLN A 230 11.87 10.15 -14.53
N GLY A 231 11.21 9.15 -13.94
CA GLY A 231 11.55 8.63 -12.61
C GLY A 231 12.95 8.01 -12.56
N TRP A 232 13.30 7.20 -13.56
CA TRP A 232 14.64 6.57 -13.65
C TRP A 232 15.75 7.60 -13.88
N LEU A 233 15.51 8.60 -14.72
CA LEU A 233 16.47 9.67 -14.97
C LEU A 233 16.77 10.45 -13.68
N MET A 234 15.76 10.73 -12.85
CA MET A 234 15.99 11.39 -11.55
C MET A 234 16.92 10.60 -10.64
N THR A 235 16.76 9.28 -10.59
CA THR A 235 17.67 8.38 -9.85
C THR A 235 19.08 8.42 -10.43
N VAL A 236 19.21 8.27 -11.76
CA VAL A 236 20.51 8.28 -12.44
C VAL A 236 21.25 9.60 -12.20
N VAL A 237 20.53 10.72 -12.30
CA VAL A 237 21.10 12.05 -12.02
C VAL A 237 21.53 12.17 -10.56
N LEU A 238 20.68 11.80 -9.61
CA LEU A 238 21.00 11.87 -8.17
C LEU A 238 22.22 11.00 -7.82
N PHE A 239 22.18 9.72 -8.18
CA PHE A 239 23.28 8.78 -7.86
C PHE A 239 24.55 9.12 -8.62
N GLY A 240 24.41 9.55 -9.89
CA GLY A 240 25.54 10.01 -10.70
C GLY A 240 26.22 11.23 -10.10
N LEU A 241 25.47 12.26 -9.70
CA LEU A 241 26.03 13.45 -9.06
C LEU A 241 26.71 13.13 -7.72
N LEU A 242 26.10 12.29 -6.88
CA LEU A 242 26.71 11.86 -5.62
C LEU A 242 27.99 11.05 -5.85
N THR A 243 27.98 10.16 -6.84
CA THR A 243 29.17 9.36 -7.19
C THR A 243 30.30 10.21 -7.77
N LEU A 244 29.98 11.20 -8.62
CA LEU A 244 30.95 12.14 -9.16
C LEU A 244 31.55 13.04 -8.07
N TRP A 245 30.75 13.47 -7.12
CA TRP A 245 31.20 14.33 -6.02
C TRP A 245 32.00 13.58 -4.95
N LEU A 246 31.51 12.39 -4.55
CA LEU A 246 32.02 11.66 -3.38
C LEU A 246 32.89 10.45 -3.73
N GLY A 247 33.00 10.11 -5.01
CA GLY A 247 33.73 8.96 -5.50
C GLY A 247 32.91 7.67 -5.61
N TRP A 248 33.46 6.70 -6.35
CA TRP A 248 32.76 5.44 -6.65
C TRP A 248 32.40 4.58 -5.43
N ILE A 249 33.05 4.81 -4.30
CA ILE A 249 32.83 4.07 -3.05
C ILE A 249 31.39 4.22 -2.54
N VAL A 250 30.68 5.31 -2.89
CA VAL A 250 29.30 5.55 -2.43
C VAL A 250 28.26 4.82 -3.26
N LEU A 251 28.58 4.40 -4.49
CA LEU A 251 27.62 3.75 -5.37
C LEU A 251 27.06 2.44 -4.80
N PRO A 252 27.87 1.51 -4.26
CA PRO A 252 27.34 0.31 -3.59
C PRO A 252 26.39 0.64 -2.44
N PHE A 253 26.69 1.67 -1.62
CA PHE A 253 25.82 2.13 -0.55
C PHE A 253 24.47 2.61 -1.11
N LEU A 254 24.48 3.46 -2.15
CA LEU A 254 23.28 4.00 -2.76
C LEU A 254 22.40 2.89 -3.35
N LEU A 255 23.01 1.88 -3.97
CA LEU A 255 22.26 0.74 -4.53
C LEU A 255 21.71 -0.19 -3.44
N LEU A 256 22.49 -0.48 -2.40
CA LEU A 256 22.05 -1.38 -1.34
C LEU A 256 20.93 -0.78 -0.48
N GLN A 257 21.04 0.51 -0.11
CA GLN A 257 19.97 1.19 0.63
C GLN A 257 18.69 1.31 -0.19
N ALA A 258 18.81 1.57 -1.51
CA ALA A 258 17.66 1.63 -2.41
C ALA A 258 16.98 0.26 -2.56
N PHE A 259 17.77 -0.81 -2.75
CA PHE A 259 17.22 -2.17 -2.78
C PHE A 259 16.51 -2.56 -1.50
N TYR A 260 17.10 -2.25 -0.34
CA TYR A 260 16.46 -2.51 0.94
C TYR A 260 15.18 -1.68 1.11
N GLY A 261 15.22 -0.39 0.77
CA GLY A 261 14.03 0.48 0.81
C GLY A 261 12.90 -0.03 -0.08
N ALA A 262 13.20 -0.41 -1.32
CA ALA A 262 12.22 -1.03 -2.22
C ALA A 262 11.67 -2.35 -1.65
N SER A 263 12.53 -3.19 -1.04
CA SER A 263 12.09 -4.45 -0.43
C SER A 263 11.15 -4.26 0.77
N LEU A 264 11.27 -3.13 1.49
CA LEU A 264 10.31 -2.77 2.56
C LEU A 264 8.91 -2.47 2.01
N LEU A 265 8.80 -1.80 0.87
CA LEU A 265 7.51 -1.64 0.20
C LEU A 265 6.97 -3.01 -0.23
N GLU A 266 7.81 -3.84 -0.86
CA GLU A 266 7.34 -5.12 -1.37
C GLU A 266 6.89 -6.09 -0.28
N VAL A 267 7.45 -6.02 0.92
CA VAL A 267 6.94 -6.82 2.03
C VAL A 267 5.57 -6.31 2.51
N ILE A 268 5.29 -5.02 2.39
CA ILE A 268 3.96 -4.46 2.64
C ILE A 268 2.97 -4.97 1.59
N ASN A 269 3.27 -4.87 0.30
CA ASN A 269 2.45 -5.44 -0.78
C ASN A 269 2.18 -6.95 -0.58
N TYR A 270 3.22 -7.70 -0.15
CA TYR A 270 3.08 -9.11 0.17
C TYR A 270 2.05 -9.37 1.26
N MET A 271 2.04 -8.54 2.31
CA MET A 271 1.10 -8.68 3.42
C MET A 271 -0.31 -8.25 3.05
N GLU A 272 -0.45 -7.14 2.33
CA GLU A 272 -1.73 -6.50 2.01
C GLU A 272 -2.65 -7.37 1.16
N HIS A 273 -2.10 -8.21 0.31
CA HIS A 273 -2.89 -8.98 -0.67
C HIS A 273 -2.67 -10.49 -0.60
N TYR A 274 -2.02 -11.01 0.45
CA TYR A 274 -1.68 -12.43 0.57
C TYR A 274 -2.90 -13.33 0.47
N GLY A 275 -2.96 -14.14 -0.59
CA GLY A 275 -3.99 -15.14 -0.81
C GLY A 275 -5.35 -14.61 -1.26
N LEU A 276 -5.54 -13.28 -1.34
CA LEU A 276 -6.80 -12.67 -1.75
C LEU A 276 -6.96 -12.67 -3.27
N LEU A 277 -8.19 -12.90 -3.75
CA LEU A 277 -8.50 -13.03 -5.18
C LEU A 277 -9.89 -12.49 -5.49
N ARG A 278 -9.94 -11.54 -6.43
CA ARG A 278 -11.18 -11.08 -7.06
C ARG A 278 -11.71 -12.17 -7.97
N GLN A 279 -13.02 -12.45 -7.86
CA GLN A 279 -13.65 -13.50 -8.66
C GLN A 279 -13.98 -13.00 -10.07
N LYS A 280 -13.93 -13.90 -11.04
CA LYS A 280 -14.38 -13.60 -12.41
C LYS A 280 -15.89 -13.70 -12.51
N LYS A 281 -16.50 -12.69 -13.11
CA LYS A 281 -17.92 -12.69 -13.48
C LYS A 281 -18.16 -13.58 -14.71
N ALA A 282 -19.42 -13.78 -15.03
CA ALA A 282 -19.85 -14.57 -16.22
C ALA A 282 -19.31 -13.98 -17.54
N ASP A 283 -19.06 -12.67 -17.61
CA ASP A 283 -18.49 -11.98 -18.76
C ASP A 283 -16.97 -12.11 -18.87
N GLY A 284 -16.31 -12.85 -17.97
CA GLY A 284 -14.88 -13.07 -17.91
C GLY A 284 -14.07 -11.94 -17.26
N ARG A 285 -14.70 -10.80 -16.92
CA ARG A 285 -14.06 -9.70 -16.20
C ARG A 285 -14.00 -10.02 -14.70
N TYR A 286 -13.02 -9.44 -14.01
CA TYR A 286 -12.99 -9.50 -12.54
C TYR A 286 -14.06 -8.58 -11.93
N GLU A 287 -14.58 -8.97 -10.78
CA GLU A 287 -15.41 -8.10 -9.95
C GLU A 287 -14.64 -6.82 -9.55
N ARG A 288 -15.35 -5.78 -9.14
CA ARG A 288 -14.72 -4.56 -8.62
C ARG A 288 -13.89 -4.87 -7.37
N CYS A 289 -12.85 -4.06 -7.12
CA CYS A 289 -12.13 -4.14 -5.86
C CYS A 289 -13.06 -3.68 -4.72
N GLU A 290 -13.19 -4.51 -3.70
CA GLU A 290 -14.02 -4.30 -2.52
C GLU A 290 -13.15 -4.37 -1.25
N PRO A 291 -13.61 -3.91 -0.08
CA PRO A 291 -12.84 -3.95 1.17
C PRO A 291 -12.28 -5.33 1.53
N ARG A 292 -12.94 -6.40 1.14
CA ARG A 292 -12.51 -7.79 1.37
C ARG A 292 -11.27 -8.23 0.58
N HIS A 293 -10.76 -7.42 -0.33
CA HIS A 293 -9.62 -7.76 -1.20
C HIS A 293 -8.28 -7.20 -0.71
N SER A 294 -8.24 -6.65 0.52
CA SER A 294 -7.02 -6.17 1.15
C SER A 294 -7.00 -6.46 2.65
N TRP A 295 -5.88 -6.97 3.16
CA TRP A 295 -5.64 -7.12 4.60
C TRP A 295 -5.35 -5.77 5.22
N ASN A 296 -6.11 -5.40 6.24
CA ASN A 296 -6.01 -4.11 6.92
C ASN A 296 -5.45 -4.25 8.34
N SER A 297 -5.13 -3.12 8.95
CA SER A 297 -4.86 -3.03 10.38
C SER A 297 -5.21 -1.63 10.89
N ASN A 298 -5.56 -1.54 12.17
CA ASN A 298 -5.94 -0.28 12.82
C ASN A 298 -4.95 0.12 13.94
N HIS A 299 -3.75 -0.48 13.97
CA HIS A 299 -2.74 -0.12 14.97
C HIS A 299 -2.30 1.33 14.80
N ILE A 300 -2.41 2.10 15.88
CA ILE A 300 -2.34 3.57 15.86
C ILE A 300 -0.95 4.05 15.42
N VAL A 301 0.11 3.50 16.02
CA VAL A 301 1.46 4.03 15.83
C VAL A 301 1.94 3.78 14.40
N THR A 302 1.79 2.56 13.89
CA THR A 302 2.10 2.28 12.48
C THR A 302 1.26 3.14 11.53
N ASN A 303 -0.03 3.36 11.82
CA ASN A 303 -0.87 4.25 11.00
C ASN A 303 -0.37 5.70 10.99
N LEU A 304 0.09 6.22 12.12
CA LEU A 304 0.65 7.57 12.20
C LEU A 304 1.96 7.71 11.41
N PHE A 305 2.83 6.71 11.44
CA PHE A 305 4.07 6.71 10.68
C PHE A 305 3.86 6.51 9.18
N LEU A 306 2.82 5.75 8.78
CA LEU A 306 2.55 5.39 7.39
C LEU A 306 1.33 6.09 6.78
N TYR A 307 0.91 7.25 7.29
CA TYR A 307 -0.23 8.01 6.74
C TYR A 307 -1.48 7.13 6.53
N GLN A 308 -1.87 6.34 7.54
CA GLN A 308 -3.01 5.41 7.49
C GLN A 308 -2.95 4.35 6.36
N LEU A 309 -1.78 4.03 5.84
CA LEU A 309 -1.62 3.01 4.79
C LEU A 309 -2.32 1.68 5.15
N GLN A 310 -2.36 1.32 6.44
CA GLN A 310 -3.02 0.10 6.91
C GLN A 310 -4.55 0.09 6.70
N ARG A 311 -5.18 1.24 6.39
CA ARG A 311 -6.58 1.33 5.94
C ARG A 311 -6.66 1.13 4.43
N HIS A 312 -6.00 0.09 3.97
CA HIS A 312 -5.68 -0.17 2.57
C HIS A 312 -6.92 -0.44 1.71
N SER A 313 -7.95 -1.04 2.30
CA SER A 313 -9.23 -1.27 1.63
C SER A 313 -9.93 0.03 1.21
N ASP A 314 -9.95 1.06 2.08
CA ASP A 314 -10.52 2.36 1.71
C ASP A 314 -9.64 3.08 0.69
N HIS A 315 -8.31 2.92 0.81
CA HIS A 315 -7.40 3.47 -0.17
C HIS A 315 -7.68 2.92 -1.59
N HIS A 316 -7.89 1.60 -1.74
CA HIS A 316 -8.26 1.00 -3.03
C HIS A 316 -9.64 1.42 -3.53
N ALA A 317 -10.60 1.57 -2.63
CA ALA A 317 -11.94 2.04 -2.99
C ALA A 317 -11.96 3.53 -3.39
N ASN A 318 -11.11 4.34 -2.75
CA ASN A 318 -11.06 5.80 -2.88
C ASN A 318 -9.62 6.33 -3.01
N PRO A 319 -8.87 6.01 -4.08
CA PRO A 319 -7.43 6.28 -4.15
C PRO A 319 -7.06 7.77 -4.13
N THR A 320 -7.97 8.66 -4.51
CA THR A 320 -7.74 10.11 -4.42
C THR A 320 -7.98 10.69 -3.04
N ARG A 321 -8.67 9.95 -2.14
CA ARG A 321 -8.92 10.35 -0.75
C ARG A 321 -7.59 10.59 -0.04
N ARG A 322 -7.51 11.65 0.77
CA ARG A 322 -6.28 11.94 1.51
C ARG A 322 -6.19 11.08 2.76
N PHE A 323 -4.96 10.77 3.19
CA PHE A 323 -4.69 9.84 4.27
C PHE A 323 -5.46 10.14 5.57
N GLN A 324 -5.64 11.41 5.93
CA GLN A 324 -6.34 11.80 7.15
C GLN A 324 -7.86 11.51 7.11
N ALA A 325 -8.40 11.25 5.92
CA ALA A 325 -9.80 10.92 5.70
C ALA A 325 -10.04 9.43 5.45
N LEU A 326 -9.00 8.58 5.41
CA LEU A 326 -9.13 7.14 5.21
C LEU A 326 -9.90 6.48 6.35
N ARG A 327 -10.73 5.51 5.99
CA ARG A 327 -11.72 4.88 6.88
C ARG A 327 -11.40 3.41 7.14
N HIS A 328 -11.80 2.96 8.30
CA HIS A 328 -11.91 1.54 8.64
C HIS A 328 -13.25 1.00 8.14
N PHE A 329 -13.24 -0.23 7.61
CA PHE A 329 -14.43 -1.02 7.27
C PHE A 329 -14.45 -2.30 8.10
N ASP A 330 -15.58 -2.61 8.72
CA ASP A 330 -15.73 -3.79 9.59
C ASP A 330 -15.65 -5.10 8.79
N ASP A 331 -16.05 -5.10 7.52
CA ASP A 331 -16.02 -6.23 6.60
C ASP A 331 -14.64 -6.45 5.93
N SER A 332 -13.68 -5.55 6.15
CA SER A 332 -12.32 -5.76 5.65
C SER A 332 -11.55 -6.79 6.49
N PRO A 333 -10.83 -7.73 5.86
CA PRO A 333 -10.04 -8.70 6.61
C PRO A 333 -8.89 -8.00 7.35
N GLN A 334 -8.64 -8.44 8.60
CA GLN A 334 -7.67 -7.82 9.49
C GLN A 334 -6.42 -8.68 9.66
N LEU A 335 -5.24 -8.06 9.60
CA LEU A 335 -3.99 -8.70 10.00
C LEU A 335 -3.96 -8.94 11.52
N PRO A 336 -3.21 -9.95 11.99
CA PRO A 336 -3.07 -10.23 13.43
C PRO A 336 -2.45 -9.09 14.24
N SER A 337 -1.71 -8.18 13.58
CA SER A 337 -1.04 -7.04 14.21
C SER A 337 -0.79 -5.92 13.20
N GLY A 338 -0.20 -4.80 13.64
CA GLY A 338 0.23 -3.71 12.77
C GLY A 338 1.29 -4.14 11.75
N TYR A 339 1.39 -3.42 10.63
CA TYR A 339 2.32 -3.77 9.55
C TYR A 339 3.76 -3.90 10.03
N ALA A 340 4.24 -2.99 10.90
CA ALA A 340 5.59 -3.08 11.45
C ALA A 340 5.83 -4.38 12.22
N SER A 341 4.86 -4.84 13.01
CA SER A 341 4.92 -6.10 13.76
C SER A 341 4.85 -7.34 12.87
N MET A 342 4.25 -7.21 11.67
CA MET A 342 4.11 -8.32 10.73
C MET A 342 5.30 -8.47 9.78
N LEU A 343 6.25 -7.51 9.76
CA LEU A 343 7.45 -7.58 8.89
C LEU A 343 8.29 -8.81 9.17
N MET A 344 8.67 -9.03 10.45
CA MET A 344 9.49 -10.18 10.82
C MET A 344 8.82 -11.53 10.53
N PRO A 345 7.53 -11.75 10.87
CA PRO A 345 6.79 -12.91 10.42
C PRO A 345 6.81 -13.11 8.90
N ALA A 346 6.67 -12.05 8.10
CA ALA A 346 6.65 -12.14 6.63
C ALA A 346 7.99 -12.65 6.05
N TYR A 347 9.11 -12.29 6.67
CA TYR A 347 10.43 -12.77 6.24
C TYR A 347 10.68 -14.25 6.57
N ILE A 348 9.92 -14.83 7.51
CA ILE A 348 10.11 -16.22 7.97
C ILE A 348 8.92 -17.06 7.47
N PRO A 349 9.08 -17.82 6.35
CA PRO A 349 7.95 -18.43 5.64
C PRO A 349 7.07 -19.35 6.52
N PHE A 350 7.66 -20.17 7.40
CA PHE A 350 6.87 -21.07 8.22
C PHE A 350 6.04 -20.31 9.27
N VAL A 351 6.57 -19.22 9.85
CA VAL A 351 5.83 -18.34 10.79
C VAL A 351 4.69 -17.65 10.06
N TRP A 352 4.97 -17.15 8.84
CA TRP A 352 3.97 -16.49 8.00
C TRP A 352 2.81 -17.41 7.66
N TYR A 353 3.11 -18.63 7.16
CA TYR A 353 2.08 -19.59 6.80
C TYR A 353 1.26 -20.06 8.00
N GLN A 354 1.88 -20.21 9.19
CA GLN A 354 1.15 -20.55 10.41
C GLN A 354 0.17 -19.45 10.84
N LYS A 355 0.52 -18.19 10.60
CA LYS A 355 -0.33 -17.04 10.96
C LYS A 355 -1.39 -16.74 9.89
N MET A 356 -1.00 -16.70 8.63
CA MET A 356 -1.85 -16.15 7.58
C MET A 356 -2.66 -17.18 6.80
N ASP A 357 -2.16 -18.41 6.61
CA ASP A 357 -2.93 -19.45 5.90
C ASP A 357 -4.28 -19.76 6.57
N PRO A 358 -4.38 -19.88 7.93
CA PRO A 358 -5.68 -20.04 8.59
C PRO A 358 -6.63 -18.86 8.35
N LEU A 359 -6.11 -17.63 8.32
CA LEU A 359 -6.93 -16.43 8.09
C LEU A 359 -7.46 -16.37 6.65
N VAL A 360 -6.63 -16.74 5.67
CA VAL A 360 -7.09 -16.90 4.27
C VAL A 360 -8.18 -17.95 4.18
N TYR A 361 -8.00 -19.11 4.86
CA TYR A 361 -9.01 -20.18 4.89
C TYR A 361 -10.34 -19.70 5.50
N GLN A 362 -10.29 -18.97 6.61
CA GLN A 362 -11.47 -18.38 7.24
C GLN A 362 -12.15 -17.33 6.36
N HIS A 363 -11.37 -16.47 5.70
CA HIS A 363 -11.87 -15.44 4.79
C HIS A 363 -12.74 -16.05 3.69
N TYR A 364 -12.33 -17.16 3.10
CA TYR A 364 -13.10 -17.89 2.09
C TYR A 364 -14.03 -18.96 2.67
N LYS A 365 -14.34 -18.91 3.97
CA LYS A 365 -15.26 -19.84 4.64
C LYS A 365 -14.97 -21.32 4.35
N GLY A 366 -13.68 -21.66 4.23
CA GLY A 366 -13.20 -23.02 3.94
C GLY A 366 -13.00 -23.36 2.46
N ASP A 367 -13.49 -22.55 1.54
CA ASP A 367 -13.35 -22.77 0.09
C ASP A 367 -12.11 -22.08 -0.49
N LEU A 368 -10.96 -22.72 -0.37
CA LEU A 368 -9.71 -22.20 -0.95
C LEU A 368 -9.64 -22.24 -2.48
N THR A 369 -10.65 -22.79 -3.17
CA THR A 369 -10.69 -22.72 -4.65
C THR A 369 -10.83 -21.27 -5.13
N GLN A 370 -11.41 -20.40 -4.29
CA GLN A 370 -11.59 -18.97 -4.50
C GLN A 370 -10.36 -18.12 -4.15
N ALA A 371 -9.34 -18.71 -3.51
CA ALA A 371 -8.14 -17.99 -3.08
C ALA A 371 -7.07 -17.93 -4.17
N ASN A 372 -6.22 -16.89 -4.12
CA ASN A 372 -5.04 -16.77 -4.95
C ASN A 372 -3.94 -17.71 -4.45
N LEU A 373 -3.96 -18.94 -4.93
CA LEU A 373 -3.01 -19.98 -4.53
C LEU A 373 -1.77 -19.99 -5.43
N GLN A 374 -0.60 -20.28 -4.82
CA GLN A 374 0.62 -20.49 -5.59
C GLN A 374 0.46 -21.68 -6.56
N PRO A 375 0.58 -21.49 -7.89
CA PRO A 375 0.23 -22.53 -8.87
C PRO A 375 0.91 -23.88 -8.61
N GLY A 376 2.23 -23.89 -8.35
CA GLY A 376 2.97 -25.13 -8.08
C GLY A 376 2.69 -25.80 -6.72
N LYS A 377 1.83 -25.20 -5.88
CA LYS A 377 1.42 -25.77 -4.59
C LYS A 377 -0.10 -25.91 -4.46
N ARG A 378 -0.86 -25.55 -5.49
CA ARG A 378 -2.33 -25.50 -5.45
C ARG A 378 -2.94 -26.81 -4.92
N GLU A 379 -2.64 -27.93 -5.54
CA GLU A 379 -3.18 -29.23 -5.15
C GLU A 379 -2.81 -29.61 -3.71
N LYS A 380 -1.54 -29.38 -3.32
CA LYS A 380 -1.07 -29.65 -1.96
C LYS A 380 -1.80 -28.78 -0.92
N LEU A 381 -2.05 -27.51 -1.23
CA LEU A 381 -2.75 -26.59 -0.34
C LEU A 381 -4.22 -26.99 -0.21
N LEU A 382 -4.90 -27.26 -1.32
CA LEU A 382 -6.28 -27.72 -1.29
C LEU A 382 -6.42 -29.01 -0.49
N LYS A 383 -5.55 -30.01 -0.71
CA LYS A 383 -5.56 -31.26 0.06
C LYS A 383 -5.29 -31.05 1.55
N LYS A 384 -4.35 -30.15 1.90
CA LYS A 384 -4.01 -29.86 3.30
C LYS A 384 -5.19 -29.26 4.07
N TRP A 385 -5.97 -28.40 3.41
CA TRP A 385 -7.04 -27.63 4.02
C TRP A 385 -8.44 -28.19 3.75
N GLN A 386 -8.59 -29.20 2.89
CA GLN A 386 -9.81 -30.02 2.84
C GLN A 386 -9.91 -30.77 4.16
N GLN A 387 -10.83 -30.38 5.02
CA GLN A 387 -11.15 -31.21 6.18
C GLN A 387 -11.64 -32.57 5.65
N PRO A 388 -11.19 -33.71 6.21
CA PRO A 388 -11.94 -34.95 6.06
C PRO A 388 -13.35 -34.65 6.58
N ALA A 389 -14.37 -35.03 5.82
CA ALA A 389 -15.75 -34.99 6.30
C ALA A 389 -15.73 -35.58 7.71
N VAL A 390 -16.03 -34.75 8.73
CA VAL A 390 -16.26 -35.25 10.06
C VAL A 390 -17.55 -36.05 9.93
N THR A 391 -17.42 -37.37 9.78
CA THR A 391 -18.51 -38.30 9.97
C THR A 391 -18.88 -38.17 11.45
N TYR A 392 -19.84 -37.31 11.74
CA TYR A 392 -20.57 -37.40 12.99
C TYR A 392 -21.28 -38.74 12.96
N HIS A 393 -20.70 -39.75 13.59
CA HIS A 393 -21.50 -40.89 14.03
C HIS A 393 -22.57 -40.32 14.96
N SER A 394 -23.80 -40.22 14.46
CA SER A 394 -24.98 -40.03 15.28
C SER A 394 -25.07 -41.21 16.22
N ALA A 395 -24.60 -41.02 17.47
CA ALA A 395 -25.04 -41.84 18.58
C ALA A 395 -26.41 -41.30 18.98
N ASP A 396 -27.44 -42.06 18.65
CA ASP A 396 -28.76 -42.15 19.22
C ASP A 396 -29.30 -40.97 20.04
N SER A 397 -30.26 -40.25 19.43
CA SER A 397 -31.57 -40.00 20.05
C SER A 397 -32.38 -39.02 19.19
N GLU A 398 -33.44 -39.54 18.56
CA GLU A 398 -34.59 -38.73 18.21
C GLU A 398 -35.22 -38.12 19.46
N PRO A 399 -35.84 -36.92 19.35
CA PRO A 399 -37.30 -36.97 19.22
C PRO A 399 -37.87 -35.99 18.16
N ASP A 400 -38.93 -36.48 17.55
CA ASP A 400 -39.95 -35.74 16.83
C ASP A 400 -40.19 -34.33 17.36
N VAL A 401 -40.26 -33.32 16.46
CA VAL A 401 -41.25 -32.24 16.49
C VAL A 401 -41.32 -31.50 15.14
N ALA A 402 -42.52 -31.62 14.54
CA ALA A 402 -43.21 -30.59 13.74
C ALA A 402 -42.57 -30.05 12.44
N GLU A 403 -43.06 -30.59 11.33
CA GLU A 403 -43.29 -29.86 10.09
C GLU A 403 -44.15 -28.61 10.33
N GLY A 404 -43.69 -27.47 9.79
CA GLY A 404 -44.53 -26.28 9.66
C GLY A 404 -43.81 -25.00 10.01
N ALA A 405 -43.09 -24.43 9.05
CA ALA A 405 -42.79 -23.00 8.85
C ALA A 405 -41.55 -22.74 8.01
N VAL A 406 -41.57 -23.15 6.75
CA VAL A 406 -40.61 -22.64 5.73
C VAL A 406 -41.35 -22.44 4.43
N ALA A 407 -42.16 -21.43 4.39
CA ALA A 407 -42.78 -20.94 3.16
C ALA A 407 -43.22 -19.48 3.36
N GLU A 408 -42.28 -18.55 3.54
CA GLU A 408 -42.51 -17.10 3.39
C GLU A 408 -41.17 -16.37 3.63
N ALA A 409 -40.27 -16.37 2.65
CA ALA A 409 -39.15 -15.42 2.56
C ALA A 409 -38.39 -15.53 1.21
N HIS A 410 -39.10 -15.61 0.10
CA HIS A 410 -38.56 -15.42 -1.24
C HIS A 410 -39.48 -14.58 -2.11
N GLN A 411 -39.76 -13.36 -1.68
CA GLN A 411 -40.32 -12.31 -2.51
C GLN A 411 -39.93 -10.95 -1.92
N ALA A 412 -38.80 -10.44 -2.30
CA ALA A 412 -38.43 -9.03 -2.40
C ALA A 412 -36.97 -8.96 -2.74
N GLU A 413 -36.70 -8.56 -3.97
CA GLU A 413 -35.73 -7.59 -4.47
C GLU A 413 -35.40 -7.93 -5.90
N GLN A 414 -36.31 -7.61 -6.79
CA GLN A 414 -35.96 -7.20 -8.14
C GLN A 414 -35.67 -5.70 -8.06
N GLU A 415 -34.45 -5.30 -7.77
CA GLU A 415 -34.00 -3.96 -8.09
C GLU A 415 -33.99 -3.80 -9.61
N ILE A 416 -34.83 -2.92 -10.08
CA ILE A 416 -34.90 -2.45 -11.47
C ILE A 416 -33.60 -1.66 -11.68
N ASP A 417 -32.66 -2.25 -12.40
CA ASP A 417 -31.41 -1.63 -12.83
C ASP A 417 -31.72 -0.49 -13.81
N THR A 418 -31.92 0.71 -13.28
CA THR A 418 -32.10 1.91 -14.08
C THR A 418 -30.74 2.45 -14.44
N PRO A 419 -30.43 2.63 -15.74
CA PRO A 419 -29.13 3.17 -16.16
C PRO A 419 -28.90 4.56 -15.55
N HIS A 420 -27.72 4.76 -14.97
CA HIS A 420 -27.37 6.03 -14.35
C HIS A 420 -26.66 6.97 -15.34
N GLN A 421 -26.94 8.26 -15.23
CA GLN A 421 -26.26 9.31 -15.96
C GLN A 421 -25.38 10.11 -15.00
N PHE A 422 -24.09 10.31 -15.37
CA PHE A 422 -23.12 11.08 -14.61
C PHE A 422 -22.68 12.29 -15.38
N GLN A 423 -22.83 13.47 -14.83
CA GLN A 423 -22.34 14.70 -15.44
C GLN A 423 -21.03 15.16 -14.81
N CYS A 424 -20.02 15.41 -15.63
CA CYS A 424 -18.76 15.97 -15.17
C CYS A 424 -18.94 17.44 -14.74
N PRO A 425 -18.69 17.79 -13.46
CA PRO A 425 -18.90 19.15 -12.97
C PRO A 425 -17.94 20.18 -13.57
N ASN A 426 -16.83 19.75 -14.18
CA ASN A 426 -15.83 20.66 -14.73
C ASN A 426 -16.01 20.99 -16.22
N CYS A 427 -16.59 20.08 -17.02
CA CYS A 427 -16.74 20.28 -18.46
C CYS A 427 -18.16 20.07 -18.97
N GLY A 428 -19.11 19.70 -18.08
CA GLY A 428 -20.51 19.47 -18.45
C GLY A 428 -20.78 18.19 -19.26
N TYR A 429 -19.75 17.38 -19.52
CA TYR A 429 -19.90 16.10 -20.22
C TYR A 429 -20.79 15.14 -19.42
N VAL A 430 -21.77 14.51 -20.11
CA VAL A 430 -22.68 13.55 -19.52
C VAL A 430 -22.30 12.15 -19.98
N TYR A 431 -21.87 11.30 -19.04
CA TYR A 431 -21.71 9.87 -19.25
C TYR A 431 -23.04 9.17 -18.99
N ASP A 432 -23.48 8.35 -19.93
CA ASP A 432 -24.71 7.57 -19.85
C ASP A 432 -24.34 6.07 -19.91
N GLU A 433 -24.54 5.36 -18.82
CA GLU A 433 -24.20 3.93 -18.69
C GLU A 433 -24.87 3.07 -19.79
N SER A 434 -26.04 3.46 -20.26
CA SER A 434 -26.76 2.73 -21.31
C SER A 434 -26.09 2.83 -22.69
N ARG A 435 -25.36 3.91 -22.94
CA ARG A 435 -24.66 4.18 -24.21
C ARG A 435 -23.19 3.83 -24.18
N GLY A 436 -22.56 3.90 -22.97
CA GLY A 436 -21.13 3.74 -22.82
C GLY A 436 -20.32 4.86 -23.49
N GLU A 437 -19.00 4.72 -23.52
CA GLU A 437 -18.07 5.61 -24.23
C GLU A 437 -16.96 4.76 -24.86
N GLU A 438 -17.20 4.29 -26.07
CA GLU A 438 -16.26 3.38 -26.78
C GLU A 438 -14.87 3.98 -26.99
N LYS A 439 -14.77 5.32 -27.21
CA LYS A 439 -13.49 6.00 -27.40
C LYS A 439 -12.60 5.99 -26.14
N GLU A 440 -13.22 5.96 -24.98
CA GLU A 440 -12.52 5.93 -23.68
C GLU A 440 -12.42 4.49 -23.11
N GLY A 441 -12.96 3.49 -23.82
CA GLY A 441 -12.89 2.09 -23.43
C GLY A 441 -13.98 1.66 -22.45
N PHE A 442 -15.09 2.39 -22.37
CA PHE A 442 -16.26 2.08 -21.57
C PHE A 442 -17.42 1.64 -22.47
N PRO A 443 -17.62 0.35 -22.73
CA PRO A 443 -18.77 -0.12 -23.50
C PRO A 443 -20.08 0.09 -22.75
N PRO A 444 -21.25 0.04 -23.46
CA PRO A 444 -22.56 0.17 -22.81
C PRO A 444 -22.73 -0.79 -21.64
N GLY A 445 -23.29 -0.31 -20.52
CA GLY A 445 -23.52 -1.09 -19.30
C GLY A 445 -22.27 -1.24 -18.40
N THR A 446 -21.29 -0.33 -18.52
CA THR A 446 -20.11 -0.31 -17.63
C THR A 446 -20.09 0.89 -16.72
#